data_ddd0805f44704d351eff882b86c6792e
#
_entry.id   ddd0805f44704d351eff882b86c6792e
#
_cell.length_a   1.000
_cell.length_b   1.000
_cell.length_c   1.000
_cell.angle_alpha   90.00
_cell.angle_beta   90.00
_cell.angle_gamma   90.00
#
_symmetry.space_group_name_H-M   'P 1'
#
loop_
_entity.id
_entity.type
_entity.pdbx_description
1 polymer ?
#
loop_
_entity_poly.entity_id
_entity_poly.type
_entity_poly.pdbx_seq_one_letter_code
_entity_poly.pdbx_strand_id
1 'polypeptide(L)'
;LALSPAEQETMRRRRMFVDAFRNDFDWTRLRALELSQSAALLEAALYVEMVQPADIERLRRRIAGEAIARCASWTAFARALLCARTFCSLRDGALSTRSRIAEDEARLTALLSGPWQSAWPRVAP
;
A
#
# COMPACT_ATOMS: atom_id res chain seq x y z
N LEU A 1 17.48 -4.98 25.49
CA LEU A 1 17.37 -6.22 24.73
C LEU A 1 18.16 -6.11 23.43
N ALA A 2 19.13 -7.01 23.27
CA ALA A 2 19.94 -7.05 22.06
C ALA A 2 19.10 -7.67 20.91
N LEU A 3 19.18 -7.03 19.75
CA LEU A 3 18.58 -7.55 18.53
C LEU A 3 19.37 -8.74 18.01
N SER A 4 18.71 -9.73 17.46
CA SER A 4 19.37 -10.82 16.75
C SER A 4 20.11 -10.31 15.50
N PRO A 5 21.11 -11.04 14.96
CA PRO A 5 21.77 -10.65 13.72
C PRO A 5 20.80 -10.43 12.55
N ALA A 6 19.74 -11.24 12.44
CA ALA A 6 18.71 -11.09 11.41
C ALA A 6 17.89 -9.80 11.59
N GLU A 7 17.56 -9.46 12.82
CA GLU A 7 16.85 -8.20 13.13
C GLU A 7 17.74 -6.99 12.87
N GLN A 8 19.02 -7.06 13.22
CA GLN A 8 19.99 -5.99 12.94
C GLN A 8 20.12 -5.76 11.43
N GLU A 9 20.20 -6.81 10.63
CA GLU A 9 20.28 -6.70 9.17
C GLU A 9 18.98 -6.13 8.59
N THR A 10 17.83 -6.54 9.07
CA THR A 10 16.54 -5.97 8.66
C THR A 10 16.48 -4.47 8.96
N MET A 11 16.88 -4.06 10.16
CA MET A 11 16.92 -2.65 10.53
C MET A 11 17.89 -1.85 9.66
N ARG A 12 19.06 -2.42 9.37
CA ARG A 12 20.06 -1.79 8.50
C ARG A 12 19.48 -1.56 7.10
N ARG A 13 18.83 -2.56 6.52
CA ARG A 13 18.23 -2.48 5.19
C ARG A 13 17.10 -1.48 5.14
N ARG A 14 16.24 -1.46 6.15
CA ARG A 14 15.15 -0.48 6.27
C ARG A 14 15.68 0.94 6.39
N ARG A 15 16.72 1.13 7.19
CA ARG A 15 17.36 2.44 7.34
C ARG A 15 17.94 2.93 6.02
N MET A 16 18.65 2.07 5.30
CA MET A 16 19.19 2.40 3.97
C MET A 16 18.08 2.75 2.99
N PHE A 17 16.98 2.02 3.03
CA PHE A 17 15.81 2.30 2.17
C PHE A 17 15.21 3.67 2.49
N VAL A 18 14.97 3.98 3.76
CA VAL A 18 14.43 5.27 4.18
C VAL A 18 15.37 6.41 3.80
N ASP A 19 16.67 6.24 3.99
CA ASP A 19 17.67 7.25 3.62
C ASP A 19 17.70 7.50 2.10
N ALA A 20 17.59 6.44 1.30
CA ALA A 20 17.57 6.53 -0.16
C ALA A 20 16.30 7.21 -0.69
N PHE A 21 15.17 6.99 -0.02
CA PHE A 21 13.86 7.51 -0.43
C PHE A 21 13.31 8.57 0.54
N ARG A 22 14.20 9.30 1.22
CA ARG A 22 13.84 10.26 2.28
C ARG A 22 12.73 11.23 1.88
N ASN A 23 12.73 11.72 0.64
CA ASN A 23 11.75 12.67 0.16
C ASN A 23 10.44 12.02 -0.30
N ASP A 24 10.45 10.71 -0.52
CA ASP A 24 9.31 9.96 -1.06
C ASP A 24 8.67 9.03 -0.02
N PHE A 25 9.38 8.74 1.08
CA PHE A 25 8.89 7.84 2.13
C PHE A 25 8.38 8.63 3.33
N ASP A 26 7.08 8.70 3.46
CA ASP A 26 6.39 9.35 4.57
C ASP A 26 5.18 8.51 5.06
N TRP A 27 4.45 9.05 6.01
CA TRP A 27 3.25 8.40 6.53
C TRP A 27 2.17 8.15 5.46
N THR A 28 2.13 8.96 4.39
CA THR A 28 1.20 8.77 3.28
C THR A 28 1.43 7.43 2.59
N ARG A 29 2.69 7.02 2.42
CA ARG A 29 3.03 5.73 1.80
C ARG A 29 2.58 4.55 2.66
N LEU A 30 2.87 4.61 3.94
CA LEU A 30 2.42 3.58 4.88
C LEU A 30 0.90 3.53 4.97
N ARG A 31 0.24 4.68 4.97
CA ARG A 31 -1.22 4.77 5.02
C ARG A 31 -1.87 4.19 3.75
N ALA A 32 -1.26 4.36 2.59
CA ALA A 32 -1.73 3.74 1.35
C ALA A 32 -1.80 2.21 1.47
N LEU A 33 -0.79 1.59 2.10
CA LEU A 33 -0.81 0.15 2.37
C LEU A 33 -1.93 -0.24 3.31
N GLU A 34 -2.11 0.49 4.41
CA GLU A 34 -3.20 0.23 5.37
C GLU A 34 -4.58 0.36 4.72
N LEU A 35 -4.79 1.38 3.89
CA LEU A 35 -6.04 1.58 3.17
C LEU A 35 -6.30 0.44 2.18
N SER A 36 -5.28 -0.01 1.46
CA SER A 36 -5.38 -1.16 0.56
C SER A 36 -5.75 -2.44 1.29
N GLN A 37 -5.12 -2.70 2.43
CA GLN A 37 -5.41 -3.87 3.26
C GLN A 37 -6.81 -3.80 3.87
N SER A 38 -7.24 -2.61 4.31
CA SER A 38 -8.59 -2.38 4.84
C SER A 38 -9.66 -2.63 3.78
N ALA A 39 -9.43 -2.18 2.55
CA ALA A 39 -10.35 -2.43 1.44
C ALA A 39 -10.48 -3.93 1.14
N ALA A 40 -9.36 -4.65 1.08
CA ALA A 40 -9.36 -6.09 0.85
C ALA A 40 -10.07 -6.86 1.97
N LEU A 41 -9.82 -6.48 3.23
CA LEU A 41 -10.47 -7.09 4.40
C LEU A 41 -11.99 -6.84 4.39
N LEU A 42 -12.40 -5.63 4.01
CA LEU A 42 -13.81 -5.26 3.92
C LEU A 42 -14.55 -6.11 2.87
N GLU A 43 -13.96 -6.32 1.70
CA GLU A 43 -14.52 -7.18 0.66
C GLU A 43 -14.60 -8.63 1.10
N ALA A 44 -13.58 -9.13 1.81
CA ALA A 44 -13.60 -10.47 2.38
C ALA A 44 -14.70 -10.62 3.44
N ALA A 45 -14.90 -9.62 4.31
CA ALA A 45 -15.94 -9.61 5.33
C ALA A 45 -17.34 -9.62 4.70
N LEU A 46 -17.53 -8.90 3.60
CA LEU A 46 -18.78 -8.93 2.84
C LEU A 46 -19.03 -10.32 2.25
N TYR A 47 -18.01 -10.93 1.66
CA TYR A 47 -18.11 -12.25 1.04
C TYR A 47 -18.56 -13.34 2.03
N VAL A 48 -18.07 -13.28 3.27
CA VAL A 48 -18.46 -14.24 4.34
C VAL A 48 -19.64 -13.74 5.18
N GLU A 49 -20.33 -12.69 4.73
CA GLU A 49 -21.53 -12.14 5.36
C GLU A 49 -21.35 -11.67 6.83
N MET A 50 -20.13 -11.23 7.17
CA MET A 50 -19.84 -10.70 8.51
C MET A 50 -20.24 -9.23 8.65
N VAL A 51 -20.51 -8.53 7.55
CA VAL A 51 -20.83 -7.11 7.51
C VAL A 51 -22.08 -6.89 6.67
N GLN A 52 -22.97 -6.00 7.09
CA GLN A 52 -24.17 -5.66 6.35
C GLN A 52 -23.85 -4.81 5.11
N PRO A 53 -24.55 -5.00 3.98
CA PRO A 53 -24.31 -4.22 2.75
C PRO A 53 -24.34 -2.70 2.94
N ALA A 54 -25.22 -2.18 3.79
CA ALA A 54 -25.29 -0.74 4.09
C ALA A 54 -24.03 -0.21 4.78
N ASP A 55 -23.46 -1.00 5.69
CA ASP A 55 -22.22 -0.65 6.39
C ASP A 55 -21.00 -0.74 5.45
N ILE A 56 -21.00 -1.68 4.51
CA ILE A 56 -19.96 -1.83 3.49
C ILE A 56 -19.84 -0.55 2.67
N GLU A 57 -20.94 -0.01 2.17
CA GLU A 57 -20.92 1.18 1.32
C GLU A 57 -20.37 2.39 2.09
N ARG A 58 -20.78 2.56 3.33
CA ARG A 58 -20.26 3.61 4.20
C ARG A 58 -18.75 3.49 4.42
N LEU A 59 -18.27 2.27 4.69
CA LEU A 59 -16.85 2.02 4.93
C LEU A 59 -16.00 2.16 3.66
N ARG A 60 -16.52 1.73 2.51
CA ARG A 60 -15.88 1.95 1.20
C ARG A 60 -15.69 3.44 0.94
N ARG A 61 -16.70 4.26 1.16
CA ARG A 61 -16.63 5.71 0.99
C ARG A 61 -15.60 6.34 1.92
N ARG A 62 -15.50 5.86 3.14
CA ARG A 62 -14.51 6.36 4.11
C ARG A 62 -13.09 6.03 3.66
N ILE A 63 -12.84 4.79 3.25
CA ILE A 63 -11.52 4.37 2.73
C ILE A 63 -11.16 5.16 1.49
N ALA A 64 -12.06 5.26 0.52
CA ALA A 64 -11.85 6.02 -0.71
C ALA A 64 -11.60 7.50 -0.41
N GLY A 65 -12.35 8.09 0.49
CA GLY A 65 -12.18 9.49 0.89
C GLY A 65 -10.79 9.78 1.45
N GLU A 66 -10.26 8.90 2.29
CA GLU A 66 -8.90 9.04 2.79
C GLU A 66 -7.85 8.92 1.70
N ALA A 67 -7.98 7.95 0.79
CA ALA A 67 -7.05 7.76 -0.32
C ALA A 67 -7.04 9.00 -1.23
N ILE A 68 -8.20 9.52 -1.58
CA ILE A 68 -8.37 10.71 -2.43
C ILE A 68 -7.75 11.95 -1.76
N ALA A 69 -7.94 12.11 -0.45
CA ALA A 69 -7.38 13.22 0.29
C ALA A 69 -5.85 13.19 0.38
N ARG A 70 -5.24 12.01 0.33
CA ARG A 70 -3.80 11.82 0.52
C ARG A 70 -3.00 11.71 -0.78
N CYS A 71 -3.63 11.26 -1.86
CA CYS A 71 -2.97 11.03 -3.15
C CYS A 71 -3.64 11.85 -4.24
N ALA A 72 -2.83 12.34 -5.18
CA ALA A 72 -3.32 13.21 -6.26
C ALA A 72 -3.80 12.43 -7.49
N SER A 73 -3.43 11.15 -7.61
CA SER A 73 -3.73 10.34 -8.79
C SER A 73 -3.59 8.83 -8.48
N TRP A 74 -4.09 8.00 -9.38
CA TRP A 74 -3.86 6.56 -9.32
C TRP A 74 -2.38 6.20 -9.35
N THR A 75 -1.59 6.90 -10.16
CA THR A 75 -0.13 6.71 -10.21
C THR A 75 0.54 7.06 -8.89
N ALA A 76 0.14 8.16 -8.25
CA ALA A 76 0.67 8.54 -6.94
C ALA A 76 0.30 7.50 -5.87
N PHE A 77 -0.92 7.00 -5.87
CA PHE A 77 -1.36 5.93 -4.98
C PHE A 77 -0.57 4.63 -5.21
N ALA A 78 -0.41 4.23 -6.47
CA ALA A 78 0.37 3.03 -6.83
C ALA A 78 1.82 3.12 -6.36
N ARG A 79 2.47 4.27 -6.56
CA ARG A 79 3.85 4.52 -6.09
C ARG A 79 3.96 4.46 -4.57
N ALA A 80 3.01 5.06 -3.87
CA ALA A 80 2.95 5.02 -2.41
C ALA A 80 2.81 3.57 -1.91
N LEU A 81 1.91 2.82 -2.51
CA LEU A 81 1.66 1.42 -2.18
C LEU A 81 2.89 0.55 -2.44
N LEU A 82 3.54 0.69 -3.60
CA LEU A 82 4.75 -0.06 -3.94
C LEU A 82 5.89 0.25 -2.95
N CYS A 83 6.07 1.52 -2.62
CA CYS A 83 7.07 1.95 -1.64
C CYS A 83 6.85 1.30 -0.27
N ALA A 84 5.62 1.33 0.23
CA ALA A 84 5.28 0.72 1.53
C ALA A 84 5.43 -0.80 1.53
N ARG A 85 5.00 -1.47 0.45
CA ARG A 85 5.14 -2.92 0.31
C ARG A 85 6.61 -3.34 0.23
N THR A 86 7.43 -2.58 -0.48
CA THR A 86 8.87 -2.80 -0.55
C THR A 86 9.52 -2.68 0.83
N PHE A 87 9.20 -1.62 1.57
CA PHE A 87 9.68 -1.42 2.94
C PHE A 87 9.33 -2.60 3.84
N CYS A 88 8.08 -3.07 3.80
CA CYS A 88 7.63 -4.21 4.60
C CYS A 88 8.34 -5.51 4.20
N SER A 89 8.69 -5.70 2.93
CA SER A 89 9.35 -6.90 2.43
C SER A 89 10.85 -6.98 2.75
N LEU A 90 11.47 -5.91 3.25
CA LEU A 90 12.90 -5.87 3.54
C LEU A 90 13.34 -6.80 4.67
N ARG A 91 12.41 -7.31 5.46
CA ARG A 91 12.67 -8.36 6.45
C ARG A 91 13.01 -9.72 5.81
N ASP A 92 12.57 -9.90 4.56
CA ASP A 92 12.83 -11.13 3.79
C ASP A 92 14.20 -10.99 3.10
N GLY A 93 14.81 -12.06 2.65
CA GLY A 93 16.11 -12.02 1.97
C GLY A 93 16.09 -11.18 0.68
N ALA A 94 17.27 -10.76 0.19
CA ALA A 94 17.38 -9.88 -0.97
C ALA A 94 16.70 -10.44 -2.24
N LEU A 95 16.84 -11.74 -2.50
CA LEU A 95 16.18 -12.39 -3.64
C LEU A 95 14.65 -12.37 -3.51
N SER A 96 14.15 -12.67 -2.31
CA SER A 96 12.72 -12.64 -2.01
C SER A 96 12.14 -11.24 -2.18
N THR A 97 12.86 -10.22 -1.71
CA THR A 97 12.47 -8.81 -1.87
C THR A 97 12.40 -8.42 -3.34
N ARG A 98 13.42 -8.76 -4.15
CA ARG A 98 13.43 -8.48 -5.59
C ARG A 98 12.27 -9.13 -6.33
N SER A 99 11.99 -10.39 -6.00
CA SER A 99 10.88 -11.14 -6.59
C SER A 99 9.54 -10.48 -6.29
N ARG A 100 9.32 -10.06 -5.04
CA ARG A 100 8.08 -9.37 -4.61
C ARG A 100 7.94 -8.00 -5.26
N ILE A 101 9.01 -7.23 -5.38
CA ILE A 101 8.99 -5.94 -6.07
C ILE A 101 8.56 -6.13 -7.52
N ALA A 102 9.15 -7.10 -8.22
CA ALA A 102 8.80 -7.39 -9.61
C ALA A 102 7.33 -7.79 -9.77
N GLU A 103 6.82 -8.64 -8.88
CA GLU A 103 5.41 -9.03 -8.86
C GLU A 103 4.49 -7.84 -8.59
N ASP A 104 4.81 -7.02 -7.61
CA ASP A 104 4.01 -5.84 -7.26
C ASP A 104 4.03 -4.80 -8.38
N GLU A 105 5.17 -4.55 -9.01
CA GLU A 105 5.27 -3.67 -10.18
C GLU A 105 4.41 -4.17 -11.33
N ALA A 106 4.43 -5.47 -11.62
CA ALA A 106 3.63 -6.06 -12.68
C ALA A 106 2.12 -5.92 -12.39
N ARG A 107 1.70 -6.16 -11.16
CA ARG A 107 0.29 -5.99 -10.73
C ARG A 107 -0.16 -4.54 -10.84
N LEU A 108 0.64 -3.60 -10.34
CA LEU A 108 0.31 -2.18 -10.37
C LEU A 108 0.30 -1.64 -11.80
N THR A 109 1.22 -2.09 -12.65
CA THR A 109 1.23 -1.75 -14.08
C THR A 109 -0.04 -2.25 -14.76
N ALA A 110 -0.47 -3.47 -14.47
CA ALA A 110 -1.71 -4.03 -15.01
C ALA A 110 -2.94 -3.23 -14.56
N LEU A 111 -3.00 -2.82 -13.30
CA LEU A 111 -4.08 -1.99 -12.77
C LEU A 111 -4.11 -0.61 -13.41
N LEU A 112 -2.96 0.04 -13.57
CA LEU A 112 -2.84 1.35 -14.20
C LEU A 112 -3.18 1.32 -15.70
N SER A 113 -2.95 0.18 -16.36
CA SER A 113 -3.30 -0.04 -17.77
C SER A 113 -4.72 -0.58 -17.98
N GLY A 114 -5.45 -0.85 -16.91
CA GLY A 114 -6.79 -1.44 -16.91
C GLY A 114 -7.75 -0.67 -16.00
N PRO A 115 -8.18 -1.27 -14.86
CA PRO A 115 -9.21 -0.67 -13.99
C PRO A 115 -8.87 0.74 -13.49
N TRP A 116 -7.59 1.06 -13.32
CA TRP A 116 -7.14 2.36 -12.82
C TRP A 116 -6.82 3.38 -13.92
N GLN A 117 -7.24 3.14 -15.14
CA GLN A 117 -7.20 4.15 -16.21
C GLN A 117 -8.28 5.22 -16.05
N SER A 118 -9.33 4.95 -15.27
CA SER A 118 -10.37 5.92 -14.98
C SER A 118 -9.80 7.15 -14.26
N ALA A 119 -10.47 8.28 -14.39
CA ALA A 119 -10.06 9.51 -13.70
C ALA A 119 -10.01 9.29 -12.20
N TRP A 120 -8.98 9.86 -11.56
CA TRP A 120 -8.90 9.89 -10.11
C TRP A 120 -10.05 10.71 -9.56
N PRO A 121 -10.86 10.19 -8.63
CA PRO A 121 -11.99 10.94 -8.09
C PRO A 121 -11.51 12.22 -7.40
N ARG A 122 -12.25 13.30 -7.58
CA ARG A 122 -12.01 14.56 -6.88
C ARG A 122 -12.97 14.67 -5.71
N VAL A 123 -12.46 15.18 -4.59
CA VAL A 123 -13.33 15.54 -3.48
C VAL A 123 -14.21 16.68 -3.95
N ALA A 124 -15.54 16.55 -3.82
CA ALA A 124 -16.45 17.64 -4.12
C ALA A 124 -16.12 18.86 -3.25
N PRO A 125 -16.10 20.07 -3.81
CA PRO A 125 -15.82 21.28 -3.04
C PRO A 125 -16.89 21.51 -1.96
#